data_85a2699dfe24b0e4d81265641539de7c
#
_entry.id   85a2699dfe24b0e4d81265641539de7c
#
_cell.length_a   1.000
_cell.length_b   1.000
_cell.length_c   1.000
_cell.angle_alpha   90.00
_cell.angle_beta   90.00
_cell.angle_gamma   90.00
#
_symmetry.space_group_name_H-M   'P 1'
#
loop_
_entity.id
_entity.type
_entity.pdbx_description
1 polymer ?
#
loop_
_entity_poly.entity_id
_entity_poly.type
_entity_poly.pdbx_seq_one_letter_code
_entity_poly.pdbx_strand_id
1 'polypeptide(L)'
;KYTLTPSYETLYTAGESDWTGESVFDVQMAISGTQYYTNAINGNSHISLSGKIGSGWGFYQPSYDLVNAHMVDENGLPYLDKSYQSKTSVTTIDGDNVPHTDLTVYTDPRVDVSAGRFNVPYMDWDIPVTIDGWIRDLANGGPFLNKKTLPKKADKGGLSLTTTRGSTAKNFHLMRVAELYLLYAEACIETGDINTAREYINKVRARAAQSCIMAADANNNMALTSSPYVLEDKVSGNTIANTAANYRIGLYPASGW
;
A
#
# COMPACT_ATOMS: atom_id res chain seq x y z
N LYS A 1 18.85 7.38 -15.59
CA LYS A 1 18.08 6.42 -16.37
C LYS A 1 16.91 5.93 -15.52
N TYR A 2 15.72 6.01 -16.04
CA TYR A 2 14.51 5.66 -15.32
C TYR A 2 14.27 4.14 -15.25
N THR A 3 13.81 3.63 -14.10
CA THR A 3 13.51 2.22 -13.89
C THR A 3 12.53 2.07 -12.72
N LEU A 4 11.76 0.98 -12.70
CA LEU A 4 10.95 0.65 -11.54
C LEU A 4 11.84 0.34 -10.33
N THR A 5 11.46 0.80 -9.15
CA THR A 5 12.08 0.35 -7.89
C THR A 5 11.80 -1.14 -7.67
N PRO A 6 12.70 -1.88 -7.04
CA PRO A 6 12.48 -3.31 -6.79
C PRO A 6 11.25 -3.59 -5.92
N SER A 7 10.99 -2.78 -4.91
CA SER A 7 9.82 -2.91 -4.04
C SER A 7 8.89 -1.72 -4.14
N TYR A 8 7.57 -1.99 -4.17
CA TYR A 8 6.56 -0.94 -4.17
C TYR A 8 6.57 -0.13 -2.87
N GLU A 9 6.90 -0.74 -1.74
CA GLU A 9 6.94 -0.10 -0.44
C GLU A 9 8.03 0.98 -0.35
N THR A 10 9.16 0.80 -1.02
CA THR A 10 10.26 1.77 -1.07
C THR A 10 9.77 3.17 -1.43
N LEU A 11 8.81 3.28 -2.33
CA LEU A 11 8.23 4.56 -2.75
C LEU A 11 7.53 5.32 -1.62
N TYR A 12 7.11 4.62 -0.58
CA TYR A 12 6.36 5.19 0.54
C TYR A 12 7.12 5.07 1.88
N THR A 13 8.43 4.85 1.80
CA THR A 13 9.33 4.80 2.96
C THR A 13 10.20 6.05 2.96
N ALA A 14 10.20 6.79 4.07
CA ALA A 14 11.02 7.99 4.19
C ALA A 14 12.52 7.64 4.05
N GLY A 15 13.26 8.46 3.33
CA GLY A 15 14.67 8.23 3.01
C GLY A 15 14.90 7.22 1.89
N GLU A 16 14.18 6.10 1.87
CA GLU A 16 14.28 5.10 0.79
C GLU A 16 13.63 5.57 -0.52
N SER A 17 12.64 6.46 -0.43
CA SER A 17 11.97 7.06 -1.59
C SER A 17 12.81 8.14 -2.28
N ASP A 18 13.93 8.55 -1.68
CA ASP A 18 14.73 9.66 -2.16
C ASP A 18 15.52 9.25 -3.42
N TRP A 19 15.42 10.07 -4.46
CA TRP A 19 16.20 9.94 -5.69
C TRP A 19 16.14 8.55 -6.34
N THR A 20 15.02 7.84 -6.19
CA THR A 20 14.84 6.53 -6.82
C THR A 20 14.85 6.65 -8.35
N GLY A 21 15.23 5.57 -9.03
CA GLY A 21 15.12 5.49 -10.48
C GLY A 21 13.68 5.56 -11.01
N GLU A 22 12.69 5.37 -10.13
CA GLU A 22 11.27 5.43 -10.50
C GLU A 22 10.68 6.84 -10.43
N SER A 23 11.32 7.77 -9.70
CA SER A 23 10.88 9.14 -9.63
C SER A 23 11.09 9.85 -10.97
N VAL A 24 10.01 10.33 -11.56
CA VAL A 24 10.03 11.22 -12.74
C VAL A 24 9.86 12.67 -12.31
N PHE A 25 8.88 12.89 -11.41
CA PHE A 25 8.65 14.20 -10.82
C PHE A 25 8.13 14.04 -9.39
N ASP A 26 8.97 14.39 -8.44
CA ASP A 26 8.69 14.32 -7.02
C ASP A 26 8.91 15.68 -6.36
N VAL A 27 8.12 15.95 -5.34
CA VAL A 27 8.45 16.98 -4.37
C VAL A 27 9.29 16.31 -3.27
N GLN A 28 10.57 16.66 -3.25
CA GLN A 28 11.51 16.14 -2.25
C GLN A 28 11.23 16.78 -0.91
N MET A 29 11.11 15.96 0.13
CA MET A 29 10.81 16.37 1.48
C MET A 29 11.99 16.08 2.40
N ALA A 30 12.16 16.88 3.44
CA ALA A 30 13.20 16.70 4.44
C ALA A 30 12.71 17.12 5.82
N ILE A 31 13.26 16.54 6.87
CA ILE A 31 13.08 17.01 8.23
C ILE A 31 14.19 17.99 8.55
N SER A 32 13.83 19.19 9.02
CA SER A 32 14.76 20.21 9.48
C SER A 32 14.37 20.66 10.89
N GLY A 33 15.11 20.18 11.88
CA GLY A 33 14.89 20.55 13.28
C GLY A 33 13.59 20.03 13.89
N THR A 34 13.06 20.73 14.88
CA THR A 34 11.88 20.33 15.65
C THR A 34 10.60 21.07 15.25
N GLN A 35 10.64 21.87 14.20
CA GLN A 35 9.54 22.77 13.87
C GLN A 35 8.52 22.17 12.90
N TYR A 36 7.26 22.41 13.21
CA TYR A 36 6.07 21.93 12.51
C TYR A 36 5.90 22.40 11.06
N TYR A 37 6.48 23.52 10.70
CA TYR A 37 6.20 24.24 9.47
C TYR A 37 7.50 24.70 8.81
N THR A 38 8.34 23.76 8.46
CA THR A 38 9.44 24.06 7.55
C THR A 38 9.00 23.70 6.12
N ASN A 39 9.50 24.46 5.14
CA ASN A 39 9.06 24.37 3.75
C ASN A 39 9.36 23.03 3.03
N ALA A 40 9.90 22.05 3.73
CA ALA A 40 10.28 20.78 3.13
C ALA A 40 9.71 19.56 3.88
N ILE A 41 8.65 19.74 4.65
CA ILE A 41 8.03 18.65 5.42
C ILE A 41 6.70 18.26 4.79
N ASN A 42 6.50 16.96 4.55
CA ASN A 42 5.18 16.46 4.14
C ASN A 42 4.22 16.50 5.33
N GLY A 43 3.37 17.51 5.37
CA GLY A 43 2.36 17.70 6.42
C GLY A 43 1.15 16.78 6.33
N ASN A 44 1.01 15.98 5.28
CA ASN A 44 -0.15 15.11 5.09
C ASN A 44 -0.27 14.05 6.19
N SER A 45 0.83 13.63 6.78
CA SER A 45 0.80 12.72 7.92
C SER A 45 0.04 13.30 9.12
N HIS A 46 0.18 14.59 9.37
CA HIS A 46 -0.51 15.27 10.47
C HIS A 46 -2.03 15.20 10.35
N ILE A 47 -2.57 15.41 9.17
CA ILE A 47 -4.02 15.40 8.97
C ILE A 47 -4.59 13.98 8.90
N SER A 48 -3.78 12.98 8.64
CA SER A 48 -4.19 11.58 8.50
C SER A 48 -3.94 10.71 9.74
N LEU A 49 -3.21 11.20 10.74
CA LEU A 49 -2.98 10.46 11.98
C LEU A 49 -4.25 10.16 12.77
N SER A 50 -4.25 9.05 13.49
CA SER A 50 -5.26 8.72 14.49
C SER A 50 -4.59 8.31 15.82
N GLY A 51 -5.38 8.14 16.87
CA GLY A 51 -4.97 8.11 18.27
C GLY A 51 -3.73 7.28 18.62
N LYS A 52 -3.62 6.03 18.14
CA LYS A 52 -2.50 5.12 18.44
C LYS A 52 -1.16 5.59 17.84
N ILE A 53 -1.20 6.17 16.65
CA ILE A 53 -0.01 6.61 15.93
C ILE A 53 0.37 8.03 16.34
N GLY A 54 -0.62 8.84 16.69
CA GLY A 54 -0.45 10.22 17.09
C GLY A 54 -1.78 10.99 17.13
N SER A 55 -1.69 12.27 17.36
CA SER A 55 -2.86 13.16 17.39
C SER A 55 -3.01 13.88 16.05
N GLY A 56 -3.96 13.52 15.26
CA GLY A 56 -4.29 14.13 13.98
C GLY A 56 -5.79 14.16 13.70
N TRP A 57 -6.14 14.47 12.47
CA TRP A 57 -7.53 14.68 12.07
C TRP A 57 -8.23 13.44 11.54
N GLY A 58 -7.46 12.37 11.20
CA GLY A 58 -7.99 11.12 10.66
C GLY A 58 -8.46 11.24 9.20
N PHE A 59 -7.93 12.18 8.44
CA PHE A 59 -8.26 12.32 7.02
C PHE A 59 -7.54 11.27 6.15
N TYR A 60 -7.97 11.18 4.89
CA TYR A 60 -7.47 10.23 3.88
C TYR A 60 -7.67 8.77 4.27
N GLN A 61 -8.75 8.46 4.97
CA GLN A 61 -9.13 7.08 5.21
C GLN A 61 -9.41 6.39 3.87
N PRO A 62 -8.79 5.23 3.60
CA PRO A 62 -9.13 4.42 2.44
C PRO A 62 -10.60 3.97 2.50
N SER A 63 -11.26 3.95 1.36
CA SER A 63 -12.64 3.49 1.27
C SER A 63 -12.71 1.96 1.17
N TYR A 64 -13.89 1.40 1.41
CA TYR A 64 -14.17 -0.01 1.11
C TYR A 64 -13.91 -0.34 -0.36
N ASP A 65 -14.31 0.53 -1.27
CA ASP A 65 -14.09 0.30 -2.71
C ASP A 65 -12.61 0.20 -3.04
N LEU A 66 -11.78 1.10 -2.50
CA LEU A 66 -10.33 1.04 -2.69
C LEU A 66 -9.74 -0.30 -2.23
N VAL A 67 -10.10 -0.75 -1.03
CA VAL A 67 -9.55 -1.99 -0.47
C VAL A 67 -10.08 -3.21 -1.21
N ASN A 68 -11.38 -3.24 -1.51
CA ASN A 68 -12.01 -4.34 -2.22
C ASN A 68 -11.56 -4.43 -3.70
N ALA A 69 -11.20 -3.32 -4.32
CA ALA A 69 -10.61 -3.32 -5.67
C ALA A 69 -9.26 -4.04 -5.75
N HIS A 70 -8.62 -4.31 -4.60
CA HIS A 70 -7.43 -5.16 -4.54
C HIS A 70 -7.74 -6.65 -4.45
N MET A 71 -9.01 -7.07 -4.38
CA MET A 71 -9.37 -8.47 -4.51
C MET A 71 -8.95 -8.97 -5.89
N VAL A 72 -8.46 -10.19 -5.93
CA VAL A 72 -8.07 -10.87 -7.16
C VAL A 72 -8.68 -12.26 -7.21
N ASP A 73 -8.73 -12.84 -8.40
CA ASP A 73 -9.16 -14.21 -8.60
C ASP A 73 -8.08 -15.22 -8.16
N GLU A 74 -8.34 -16.49 -8.34
CA GLU A 74 -7.41 -17.58 -8.03
C GLU A 74 -6.10 -17.50 -8.84
N ASN A 75 -6.11 -16.82 -9.98
CA ASN A 75 -4.95 -16.56 -10.83
C ASN A 75 -4.25 -15.22 -10.47
N GLY A 76 -4.74 -14.49 -9.46
CA GLY A 76 -4.23 -13.19 -9.05
C GLY A 76 -4.49 -12.08 -10.05
N LEU A 77 -5.48 -12.24 -10.90
CA LEU A 77 -5.93 -11.21 -11.81
C LEU A 77 -7.05 -10.37 -11.18
N PRO A 78 -7.08 -9.07 -11.41
CA PRO A 78 -8.09 -8.20 -10.82
C PRO A 78 -9.46 -8.41 -11.49
N TYR A 79 -10.52 -8.17 -10.75
CA TYR A 79 -11.89 -8.16 -11.27
C TYR A 79 -12.15 -6.87 -12.06
N LEU A 80 -11.79 -6.86 -13.35
CA LEU A 80 -11.92 -5.69 -14.23
C LEU A 80 -13.38 -5.29 -14.50
N ASP A 81 -14.28 -6.25 -14.40
CA ASP A 81 -15.73 -6.04 -14.50
C ASP A 81 -16.37 -5.44 -13.24
N LYS A 82 -15.53 -5.12 -12.24
CA LYS A 82 -15.94 -4.63 -10.93
C LYS A 82 -16.82 -5.58 -10.12
N SER A 83 -16.86 -6.87 -10.47
CA SER A 83 -17.65 -7.87 -9.73
C SER A 83 -17.23 -8.01 -8.26
N TYR A 84 -16.03 -7.50 -7.88
CA TYR A 84 -15.63 -7.39 -6.48
C TYR A 84 -16.61 -6.57 -5.64
N GLN A 85 -17.36 -5.64 -6.23
CA GLN A 85 -18.34 -4.81 -5.51
C GLN A 85 -19.56 -5.61 -5.03
N SER A 86 -19.84 -6.74 -5.65
CA SER A 86 -20.91 -7.66 -5.22
C SER A 86 -20.43 -8.72 -4.21
N LYS A 87 -19.13 -8.80 -3.95
CA LYS A 87 -18.55 -9.72 -2.98
C LYS A 87 -18.62 -9.15 -1.56
N THR A 88 -18.59 -10.04 -0.58
CA THR A 88 -18.39 -9.61 0.82
C THR A 88 -17.08 -8.84 0.93
N SER A 89 -17.12 -7.71 1.61
CA SER A 89 -15.90 -6.92 1.83
C SER A 89 -14.82 -7.74 2.53
N VAL A 90 -13.58 -7.51 2.15
CA VAL A 90 -12.39 -8.12 2.80
C VAL A 90 -12.35 -7.82 4.29
N THR A 91 -12.86 -6.67 4.69
CA THR A 91 -13.01 -6.31 6.11
C THR A 91 -14.46 -5.97 6.38
N THR A 92 -15.04 -6.61 7.39
CA THR A 92 -16.39 -6.36 7.87
C THR A 92 -16.35 -5.85 9.31
N ILE A 93 -17.43 -5.24 9.76
CA ILE A 93 -17.62 -4.80 11.14
C ILE A 93 -18.81 -5.59 11.68
N ASP A 94 -18.64 -6.23 12.83
CA ASP A 94 -19.70 -6.97 13.49
C ASP A 94 -20.66 -6.07 14.29
N GLY A 95 -21.64 -6.69 14.93
CA GLY A 95 -22.63 -5.99 15.74
C GLY A 95 -22.06 -5.28 16.98
N ASP A 96 -20.87 -5.65 17.42
CA ASP A 96 -20.16 -5.07 18.55
C ASP A 96 -19.15 -4.00 18.12
N ASN A 97 -19.19 -3.60 16.84
CA ASN A 97 -18.24 -2.67 16.20
C ASN A 97 -16.79 -3.20 16.18
N VAL A 98 -16.59 -4.51 16.17
CA VAL A 98 -15.27 -5.11 16.01
C VAL A 98 -14.99 -5.38 14.52
N PRO A 99 -13.89 -4.88 13.98
CA PRO A 99 -13.54 -5.14 12.60
C PRO A 99 -12.87 -6.50 12.42
N HIS A 100 -13.29 -7.21 11.40
CA HIS A 100 -12.76 -8.51 11.02
C HIS A 100 -12.26 -8.46 9.59
N THR A 101 -10.98 -8.76 9.38
CA THR A 101 -10.42 -8.92 8.04
C THR A 101 -10.38 -10.39 7.68
N ASP A 102 -11.04 -10.76 6.58
CA ASP A 102 -10.94 -12.11 6.02
C ASP A 102 -9.61 -12.24 5.28
N LEU A 103 -8.69 -12.93 5.93
CA LEU A 103 -7.33 -13.11 5.44
C LEU A 103 -7.20 -14.30 4.49
N THR A 104 -8.30 -15.01 4.21
CA THR A 104 -8.34 -16.10 3.23
C THR A 104 -8.68 -15.62 1.82
N VAL A 105 -9.22 -14.42 1.70
CA VAL A 105 -9.51 -13.80 0.40
C VAL A 105 -8.21 -13.45 -0.32
N TYR A 106 -8.13 -13.81 -1.59
CA TYR A 106 -6.99 -13.45 -2.42
C TYR A 106 -6.97 -11.95 -2.67
N THR A 107 -5.85 -11.32 -2.33
CA THR A 107 -5.65 -9.88 -2.54
C THR A 107 -4.29 -9.60 -3.18
N ASP A 108 -4.24 -8.54 -3.97
CA ASP A 108 -2.98 -7.98 -4.45
C ASP A 108 -2.17 -7.45 -3.25
N PRO A 109 -0.89 -7.79 -3.12
CA PRO A 109 -0.06 -7.39 -1.96
C PRO A 109 0.03 -5.89 -1.76
N ARG A 110 -0.19 -5.08 -2.80
CA ARG A 110 -0.18 -3.62 -2.68
C ARG A 110 -1.27 -3.06 -1.79
N VAL A 111 -2.30 -3.85 -1.46
CA VAL A 111 -3.34 -3.43 -0.50
C VAL A 111 -2.72 -3.04 0.83
N ASP A 112 -1.80 -3.86 1.37
CA ASP A 112 -1.22 -3.62 2.68
C ASP A 112 -0.03 -2.66 2.68
N VAL A 113 0.38 -2.21 1.51
CA VAL A 113 1.23 -1.02 1.35
C VAL A 113 0.38 0.26 1.25
N SER A 114 -0.81 0.16 0.69
CA SER A 114 -1.70 1.31 0.42
C SER A 114 -2.61 1.64 1.59
N ALA A 115 -3.18 0.62 2.23
CA ALA A 115 -4.16 0.74 3.30
C ALA A 115 -3.80 -0.13 4.50
N GLY A 116 -4.08 0.35 5.69
CA GLY A 116 -4.02 -0.44 6.91
C GLY A 116 -5.33 -1.19 7.10
N ARG A 117 -5.24 -2.50 7.27
CA ARG A 117 -6.37 -3.38 7.58
C ARG A 117 -6.24 -3.90 9.01
N PHE A 118 -7.37 -4.25 9.63
CA PHE A 118 -7.37 -4.89 10.94
C PHE A 118 -6.82 -6.32 10.84
N ASN A 119 -6.17 -6.77 11.91
CA ASN A 119 -5.49 -8.06 12.01
C ASN A 119 -4.28 -8.24 11.07
N VAL A 120 -3.83 -7.16 10.43
CA VAL A 120 -2.61 -7.13 9.62
C VAL A 120 -1.65 -6.10 10.21
N PRO A 121 -0.34 -6.35 10.27
CA PRO A 121 0.63 -5.40 10.80
C PRO A 121 0.51 -4.02 10.13
N TYR A 122 0.40 -2.99 10.95
CA TYR A 122 0.37 -1.62 10.49
C TYR A 122 1.79 -1.04 10.53
N MET A 123 2.52 -1.22 9.43
CA MET A 123 3.95 -0.91 9.37
C MET A 123 4.68 -1.56 10.57
N ASP A 124 5.49 -0.80 11.29
CA ASP A 124 6.21 -1.19 12.50
C ASP A 124 5.58 -0.67 13.80
N TRP A 125 4.29 -0.25 13.73
CA TRP A 125 3.61 0.29 14.91
C TRP A 125 2.99 -0.78 15.79
N ASP A 126 2.04 -1.53 15.26
CA ASP A 126 1.29 -2.56 15.97
C ASP A 126 0.36 -3.30 14.99
N ILE A 127 -0.41 -4.26 15.49
CA ILE A 127 -1.50 -4.90 14.75
C ILE A 127 -2.82 -4.30 15.25
N PRO A 128 -3.58 -3.59 14.39
CA PRO A 128 -4.89 -3.08 14.77
C PRO A 128 -5.88 -4.22 14.98
N VAL A 129 -6.47 -4.32 16.16
CA VAL A 129 -7.46 -5.37 16.49
C VAL A 129 -8.80 -4.79 16.96
N THR A 130 -8.83 -3.50 17.28
CA THR A 130 -10.04 -2.77 17.68
C THR A 130 -10.08 -1.41 16.99
N ILE A 131 -11.26 -0.84 16.84
CA ILE A 131 -11.44 0.49 16.25
C ILE A 131 -10.79 1.58 17.10
N ASP A 132 -10.88 1.42 18.42
CA ASP A 132 -10.43 2.40 19.37
C ASP A 132 -8.96 2.73 19.24
N GLY A 133 -8.67 4.02 19.09
CA GLY A 133 -7.32 4.54 18.94
C GLY A 133 -6.69 4.33 17.55
N TRP A 134 -7.41 3.70 16.62
CA TRP A 134 -6.95 3.50 15.25
C TRP A 134 -7.79 4.26 14.22
N ILE A 135 -9.09 4.22 14.36
CA ILE A 135 -10.03 4.90 13.46
C ILE A 135 -10.66 6.06 14.21
N ARG A 136 -10.63 7.24 13.63
CA ARG A 136 -11.26 8.41 14.21
C ARG A 136 -12.78 8.42 14.02
N ASP A 137 -13.22 8.09 12.81
CA ASP A 137 -14.62 8.06 12.45
C ASP A 137 -14.89 7.01 11.38
N LEU A 138 -15.64 5.98 11.75
CA LEU A 138 -16.02 4.90 10.83
C LEU A 138 -16.91 5.37 9.68
N ALA A 139 -17.71 6.41 9.91
CA ALA A 139 -18.67 6.89 8.92
C ALA A 139 -17.98 7.57 7.72
N ASN A 140 -16.73 8.02 7.88
CA ASN A 140 -16.02 8.70 6.82
C ASN A 140 -15.50 7.79 5.71
N GLY A 141 -14.95 6.63 6.04
CA GLY A 141 -14.31 5.76 5.04
C GLY A 141 -14.32 4.27 5.42
N GLY A 142 -14.83 3.95 6.59
CA GLY A 142 -14.84 2.59 7.09
C GLY A 142 -13.61 2.27 7.95
N PRO A 143 -13.34 0.96 8.18
CA PRO A 143 -12.34 0.50 9.14
C PRO A 143 -10.93 0.44 8.58
N PHE A 144 -10.52 1.41 7.78
CA PHE A 144 -9.21 1.39 7.15
C PHE A 144 -8.36 2.59 7.55
N LEU A 145 -7.05 2.35 7.61
CA LEU A 145 -6.06 3.34 7.97
C LEU A 145 -5.28 3.79 6.73
N ASN A 146 -4.92 5.06 6.70
CA ASN A 146 -4.00 5.55 5.69
C ASN A 146 -2.57 5.05 6.01
N LYS A 147 -1.87 4.52 5.03
CA LYS A 147 -0.47 4.09 5.16
C LYS A 147 0.52 4.96 4.41
N LYS A 148 0.16 5.40 3.21
CA LYS A 148 1.11 6.03 2.29
C LYS A 148 1.70 7.33 2.82
N THR A 149 0.92 8.09 3.57
CA THR A 149 1.37 9.41 4.09
C THR A 149 1.91 9.34 5.51
N LEU A 150 1.79 8.19 6.19
CA LEU A 150 2.19 8.07 7.59
C LEU A 150 3.64 7.57 7.73
N PRO A 151 4.39 8.07 8.73
CA PRO A 151 5.74 7.60 9.00
C PRO A 151 5.73 6.21 9.64
N LYS A 152 6.82 5.48 9.50
CA LYS A 152 7.14 4.33 10.34
C LYS A 152 7.44 4.82 11.77
N LYS A 153 7.28 3.95 12.75
CA LYS A 153 7.64 4.23 14.15
C LYS A 153 9.14 4.47 14.27
N ALA A 154 9.94 3.70 13.51
CA ALA A 154 11.39 3.85 13.45
C ALA A 154 11.85 5.20 12.85
N ASP A 155 11.01 5.87 12.07
CA ASP A 155 11.32 7.17 11.46
C ASP A 155 11.35 8.31 12.50
N LYS A 156 10.77 8.10 13.69
CA LYS A 156 10.65 9.14 14.72
C LYS A 156 12.00 9.63 15.19
N GLY A 157 12.16 10.95 15.18
CA GLY A 157 13.38 11.63 15.62
C GLY A 157 14.45 11.80 14.56
N GLY A 158 14.28 11.15 13.38
CA GLY A 158 15.17 11.28 12.23
C GLY A 158 14.42 11.74 10.98
N LEU A 159 13.60 10.87 10.43
CA LEU A 159 12.84 11.09 9.20
C LEU A 159 11.37 11.48 9.46
N SER A 160 10.97 11.59 10.70
CA SER A 160 9.71 12.19 11.11
C SER A 160 9.86 12.91 12.44
N LEU A 161 8.97 13.87 12.71
CA LEU A 161 8.98 14.58 13.99
C LEU A 161 8.55 13.64 15.12
N THR A 162 9.16 13.82 16.29
CA THR A 162 8.85 13.07 17.52
C THR A 162 7.52 13.49 18.16
N THR A 163 6.98 14.62 17.75
CA THR A 163 5.74 15.16 18.29
C THR A 163 4.53 14.34 17.85
N THR A 164 3.47 14.39 18.62
CA THR A 164 2.21 13.68 18.36
C THR A 164 1.50 14.06 17.06
N ARG A 165 1.98 15.09 16.35
CA ARG A 165 1.40 15.55 15.08
C ARG A 165 2.21 15.14 13.84
N GLY A 166 3.23 14.33 14.00
CA GLY A 166 4.04 13.67 12.99
C GLY A 166 4.06 14.25 11.58
N SER A 167 5.04 15.09 11.30
CA SER A 167 5.41 15.36 9.90
C SER A 167 6.50 14.38 9.47
N THR A 168 6.61 14.12 8.18
CA THR A 168 7.52 13.11 7.65
C THR A 168 8.31 13.64 6.46
N ALA A 169 9.51 13.12 6.29
CA ALA A 169 10.35 13.35 5.12
C ALA A 169 9.96 12.47 3.91
N LYS A 170 8.84 11.78 3.94
CA LYS A 170 8.36 11.04 2.76
C LYS A 170 8.13 11.98 1.60
N ASN A 171 8.73 11.67 0.46
CA ASN A 171 8.52 12.43 -0.76
C ASN A 171 7.07 12.33 -1.25
N PHE A 172 6.67 13.36 -1.97
CA PHE A 172 5.38 13.38 -2.64
C PHE A 172 5.58 13.13 -4.14
N HIS A 173 5.18 11.95 -4.59
CA HIS A 173 5.29 11.55 -5.98
C HIS A 173 4.18 12.17 -6.82
N LEU A 174 4.54 13.01 -7.77
CA LEU A 174 3.62 13.58 -8.77
C LEU A 174 3.57 12.72 -10.03
N MET A 175 4.70 12.15 -10.43
CA MET A 175 4.78 11.26 -11.58
C MET A 175 5.88 10.21 -11.39
N ARG A 176 5.57 8.95 -11.69
CA ARG A 176 6.48 7.81 -11.55
C ARG A 176 6.59 7.01 -12.85
N VAL A 177 7.68 6.27 -13.00
CA VAL A 177 7.91 5.40 -14.16
C VAL A 177 6.79 4.39 -14.37
N ALA A 178 6.22 3.83 -13.28
CA ALA A 178 5.08 2.92 -13.39
C ALA A 178 3.89 3.56 -14.11
N GLU A 179 3.60 4.83 -13.83
CA GLU A 179 2.54 5.59 -14.50
C GLU A 179 2.86 5.77 -15.99
N LEU A 180 4.11 6.13 -16.32
CA LEU A 180 4.52 6.23 -17.72
C LEU A 180 4.40 4.90 -18.46
N TYR A 181 4.68 3.77 -17.81
CA TYR A 181 4.50 2.45 -18.39
C TYR A 181 3.02 2.17 -18.70
N LEU A 182 2.12 2.56 -17.81
CA LEU A 182 0.68 2.38 -18.02
C LEU A 182 0.12 3.31 -19.10
N LEU A 183 0.55 4.58 -19.14
CA LEU A 183 0.19 5.50 -20.21
C LEU A 183 0.72 5.03 -21.58
N TYR A 184 1.94 4.50 -21.62
CA TYR A 184 2.48 3.92 -22.83
C TYR A 184 1.72 2.67 -23.26
N ALA A 185 1.33 1.81 -22.30
CA ALA A 185 0.51 0.63 -22.60
C ALA A 185 -0.87 1.05 -23.17
N GLU A 186 -1.50 2.08 -22.62
CA GLU A 186 -2.75 2.64 -23.14
C GLU A 186 -2.57 3.14 -24.58
N ALA A 187 -1.52 3.90 -24.87
CA ALA A 187 -1.21 4.35 -26.23
C ALA A 187 -0.96 3.19 -27.20
N CYS A 188 -0.31 2.10 -26.74
CA CYS A 188 -0.13 0.90 -27.52
C CYS A 188 -1.45 0.21 -27.86
N ILE A 189 -2.40 0.17 -26.90
CA ILE A 189 -3.75 -0.39 -27.16
C ILE A 189 -4.45 0.42 -28.25
N GLU A 190 -4.43 1.75 -28.16
CA GLU A 190 -5.05 2.64 -29.15
C GLU A 190 -4.45 2.48 -30.57
N THR A 191 -3.19 2.11 -30.66
CA THR A 191 -2.50 1.88 -31.94
C THR A 191 -2.53 0.42 -32.40
N GLY A 192 -3.15 -0.49 -31.61
CA GLY A 192 -3.30 -1.91 -31.94
C GLY A 192 -2.11 -2.79 -31.57
N ASP A 193 -1.09 -2.24 -30.90
CA ASP A 193 0.06 -3.02 -30.41
C ASP A 193 -0.22 -3.63 -29.02
N ILE A 194 -1.13 -4.59 -28.99
CA ILE A 194 -1.61 -5.24 -27.78
C ILE A 194 -0.50 -6.00 -27.04
N ASN A 195 0.45 -6.56 -27.77
CA ASN A 195 1.56 -7.30 -27.15
C ASN A 195 2.49 -6.41 -26.34
N THR A 196 2.85 -5.26 -26.86
CA THR A 196 3.66 -4.28 -26.14
C THR A 196 2.88 -3.71 -24.95
N ALA A 197 1.60 -3.42 -25.12
CA ALA A 197 0.74 -2.98 -24.01
C ALA A 197 0.77 -3.98 -22.84
N ARG A 198 0.54 -5.25 -23.14
CA ARG A 198 0.59 -6.33 -22.15
C ARG A 198 1.96 -6.41 -21.46
N GLU A 199 3.05 -6.31 -22.22
CA GLU A 199 4.40 -6.35 -21.67
C GLU A 199 4.60 -5.25 -20.59
N TYR A 200 4.20 -4.03 -20.89
CA TYR A 200 4.38 -2.92 -19.96
C TYR A 200 3.47 -3.00 -18.74
N ILE A 201 2.23 -3.44 -18.89
CA ILE A 201 1.34 -3.74 -17.76
C ILE A 201 1.97 -4.83 -16.88
N ASN A 202 2.47 -5.90 -17.48
CA ASN A 202 3.08 -7.00 -16.77
C ASN A 202 4.38 -6.60 -16.04
N LYS A 203 5.16 -5.66 -16.56
CA LYS A 203 6.31 -5.10 -15.80
C LYS A 203 5.88 -4.48 -14.47
N VAL A 204 4.78 -3.72 -14.47
CA VAL A 204 4.25 -3.11 -13.24
C VAL A 204 3.71 -4.17 -12.29
N ARG A 205 3.02 -5.18 -12.83
CA ARG A 205 2.50 -6.30 -12.03
C ARG A 205 3.63 -7.16 -11.45
N ALA A 206 4.64 -7.49 -12.24
CA ALA A 206 5.81 -8.24 -11.80
C ALA A 206 6.52 -7.53 -10.62
N ARG A 207 6.66 -6.21 -10.68
CA ARG A 207 7.22 -5.45 -9.57
C ARG A 207 6.34 -5.54 -8.32
N ALA A 208 5.01 -5.53 -8.46
CA ALA A 208 4.11 -5.65 -7.32
C ALA A 208 4.32 -6.96 -6.54
N ALA A 209 4.71 -8.03 -7.21
CA ALA A 209 5.06 -9.30 -6.58
C ALA A 209 6.34 -9.24 -5.72
N GLN A 210 7.18 -8.26 -5.94
CA GLN A 210 8.39 -8.01 -5.16
C GLN A 210 8.15 -7.07 -3.96
N SER A 211 6.90 -6.72 -3.69
CA SER A 211 6.57 -5.82 -2.59
C SER A 211 6.91 -6.46 -1.24
N CYS A 212 7.66 -5.73 -0.44
CA CYS A 212 7.90 -6.09 0.95
C CYS A 212 6.78 -5.52 1.82
N ILE A 213 6.24 -6.34 2.69
CA ILE A 213 5.23 -5.93 3.64
C ILE A 213 5.62 -6.34 5.06
N MET A 214 5.12 -5.60 6.02
CA MET A 214 5.33 -5.94 7.42
C MET A 214 4.61 -7.23 7.76
N ALA A 215 5.29 -8.14 8.42
CA ALA A 215 4.76 -9.39 8.93
C ALA A 215 5.00 -9.49 10.45
N ALA A 216 4.17 -10.26 11.12
CA ALA A 216 4.37 -10.60 12.53
C ALA A 216 4.85 -12.05 12.66
N ASP A 217 5.82 -12.28 13.52
CA ASP A 217 6.24 -13.63 13.93
C ASP A 217 5.27 -14.21 14.96
N ALA A 218 5.54 -15.46 15.38
CA ALA A 218 4.72 -16.17 16.38
C ALA A 218 4.68 -15.47 17.76
N ASN A 219 5.62 -14.55 18.02
CA ASN A 219 5.70 -13.77 19.27
C ASN A 219 5.18 -12.34 19.08
N ASN A 220 4.54 -12.06 17.96
CA ASN A 220 4.02 -10.73 17.60
C ASN A 220 5.11 -9.66 17.38
N ASN A 221 6.34 -10.07 17.15
CA ASN A 221 7.39 -9.13 16.72
C ASN A 221 7.20 -8.84 15.23
N MET A 222 7.10 -7.57 14.89
CA MET A 222 6.90 -7.13 13.52
C MET A 222 8.22 -6.90 12.82
N ALA A 223 8.35 -7.43 11.62
CA ALA A 223 9.50 -7.22 10.75
C ALA A 223 9.06 -7.13 9.29
N LEU A 224 9.84 -6.44 8.46
CA LEU A 224 9.64 -6.49 7.02
C LEU A 224 9.97 -7.89 6.51
N THR A 225 9.06 -8.47 5.74
CA THR A 225 9.38 -9.68 5.00
C THR A 225 10.36 -9.34 3.86
N SER A 226 11.44 -10.09 3.80
CA SER A 226 12.44 -9.93 2.76
C SER A 226 12.21 -10.87 1.57
N SER A 227 11.25 -11.77 1.67
CA SER A 227 10.97 -12.72 0.60
C SER A 227 10.07 -12.09 -0.44
N PRO A 228 10.53 -11.91 -1.68
CA PRO A 228 9.67 -11.48 -2.77
C PRO A 228 8.62 -12.54 -3.06
N TYR A 229 7.47 -12.12 -3.57
CA TYR A 229 6.45 -13.04 -4.06
C TYR A 229 6.91 -13.70 -5.34
N VAL A 230 6.71 -15.01 -5.44
CA VAL A 230 7.00 -15.74 -6.67
C VAL A 230 5.89 -15.45 -7.68
N LEU A 231 6.30 -15.04 -8.87
CA LEU A 231 5.42 -14.90 -10.01
C LEU A 231 5.64 -16.05 -10.97
N GLU A 232 4.54 -16.68 -11.29
CA GLU A 232 4.47 -17.65 -12.36
C GLU A 232 3.51 -17.16 -13.44
N ASP A 233 3.48 -17.79 -14.59
CA ASP A 233 2.48 -17.51 -15.65
C ASP A 233 1.06 -17.69 -15.14
N LYS A 234 0.88 -18.57 -14.19
CA LYS A 234 -0.30 -18.69 -13.34
C LYS A 234 0.13 -18.27 -11.94
N VAL A 235 -0.63 -17.43 -11.35
CA VAL A 235 -0.32 -16.95 -10.03
C VAL A 235 -0.20 -18.07 -9.04
N SER A 236 0.96 -18.18 -8.47
CA SER A 236 1.11 -18.89 -7.23
C SER A 236 0.56 -18.03 -6.10
N GLY A 237 -0.28 -18.60 -5.27
CA GLY A 237 -0.63 -17.97 -4.02
C GLY A 237 0.61 -17.86 -3.16
N ASN A 238 1.00 -16.66 -2.82
CA ASN A 238 2.06 -16.46 -1.85
C ASN A 238 1.44 -16.20 -0.50
N THR A 239 1.54 -17.18 0.35
CA THR A 239 1.24 -16.99 1.76
C THR A 239 2.51 -16.52 2.41
N ILE A 240 2.49 -15.32 2.95
CA ILE A 240 3.55 -14.89 3.85
C ILE A 240 3.29 -15.61 5.16
N ALA A 241 4.21 -16.45 5.56
CA ALA A 241 4.17 -17.07 6.88
C ALA A 241 4.02 -15.97 7.94
N ASN A 242 3.12 -16.13 8.88
CA ASN A 242 2.83 -15.18 9.96
C ASN A 242 2.07 -13.92 9.59
N THR A 243 1.74 -13.73 8.33
CA THR A 243 0.77 -12.71 7.99
C THR A 243 -0.51 -13.40 7.75
N ALA A 244 -1.35 -13.44 8.23
CA ALA A 244 -2.64 -13.89 7.91
C ALA A 244 -3.19 -13.29 6.60
N ALA A 245 -2.49 -13.15 5.57
CA ALA A 245 -2.98 -12.62 4.32
C ALA A 245 -2.62 -13.52 3.14
N ASN A 246 -3.59 -13.78 2.29
CA ASN A 246 -3.43 -14.64 1.13
C ASN A 246 -3.19 -13.77 -0.12
N TYR A 247 -1.94 -13.35 -0.30
CA TYR A 247 -1.58 -12.50 -1.43
C TYR A 247 -1.42 -13.29 -2.70
N ARG A 248 -1.96 -12.73 -3.80
CA ARG A 248 -1.74 -13.23 -5.15
C ARG A 248 -1.54 -12.09 -6.13
N ILE A 249 -0.70 -12.33 -7.11
CA ILE A 249 -0.51 -11.43 -8.23
C ILE A 249 -0.25 -12.25 -9.49
N GLY A 250 -0.97 -12.00 -10.56
CA GLY A 250 -0.82 -12.69 -11.84
C GLY A 250 -0.33 -11.77 -12.95
N LEU A 251 0.35 -12.35 -13.91
CA LEU A 251 0.64 -11.68 -15.16
C LEU A 251 -0.46 -11.97 -16.17
N TYR A 252 -0.78 -11.01 -17.00
CA TYR A 252 -1.70 -11.23 -18.10
C TYR A 252 -1.09 -12.20 -19.12
N PRO A 253 -1.79 -13.28 -19.50
CA PRO A 253 -1.30 -14.26 -20.46
C PRO A 253 -1.19 -13.67 -21.88
N ALA A 254 -0.55 -14.42 -22.79
CA ALA A 254 -0.36 -13.99 -24.18
C ALA A 254 -1.68 -13.85 -24.96
N SER A 255 -2.72 -14.56 -24.54
CA SER A 255 -4.04 -14.54 -25.17
C SER A 255 -5.14 -14.54 -24.13
N GLY A 256 -6.32 -14.02 -24.48
CA GLY A 256 -7.51 -14.05 -23.64
C GLY A 256 -7.55 -13.03 -22.50
N TRP A 257 -6.74 -12.00 -22.60
CA TRP A 257 -6.69 -10.94 -21.58
C TRP A 257 -7.38 -9.66 -22.02
#